data_0bafeb1be036d43a365f737ec6de92f9
#
_entry.id   0bafeb1be036d43a365f737ec6de92f9
#
_cell.length_a   1.000
_cell.length_b   1.000
_cell.length_c   1.000
_cell.angle_alpha   90.00
_cell.angle_beta   90.00
_cell.angle_gamma   90.00
#
_symmetry.space_group_name_H-M   'P 1'
#
loop_
_entity.id
_entity.type
_entity.pdbx_description
1 polymer ?
#
loop_
_entity_poly.entity_id
_entity_poly.type
_entity_poly.pdbx_seq_one_letter_code
_entity_poly.pdbx_strand_id
1 'polypeptide(L)'
;MKVCFLIGSPEIGGGTYVIFEHALYLQEMGWDVTIIPIWHPNRNFRPWHRALERLKFATVTEVALEDFDLAVATWWRTIYDLLPHVRAQRSCYFVQSIESWFYLNVDIAVRNLVNSTYLLPMPGITEARWIKAHLADRFANRYYLAPNGCRKDDYRADGPVIAPRQAGRLRVLVEGPLGVDFKNVARTITLARRSSADEIWLLTSSPVTYFPGVDRVFSRVPTSDCANVYRSCDVLVKLSTIEGMFGPPLEMFHCGGTAIVYDVSGYDEYIIDGCNAVVVRTGEEKAVVEAINRLREDPLLLARLKKGALATAEAWPDWTDASARFAEALRAILATPPSDRRYMLSMASEFWAQYLRAEKYLSRGRGKNWLLRASAFLGRRLPGLAGYLQVAYAYLVESRRRPAPRERI
;
A
#
# COMPACT_ATOMS: atom_id res chain seq x y z
N MET A 1 17.97 15.87 -15.58
CA MET A 1 18.18 14.43 -15.32
C MET A 1 17.01 13.66 -15.90
N LYS A 2 17.30 12.51 -16.51
CA LYS A 2 16.30 11.63 -17.10
C LYS A 2 16.14 10.38 -16.25
N VAL A 3 14.94 10.16 -15.70
CA VAL A 3 14.64 9.06 -14.79
C VAL A 3 13.43 8.26 -15.25
N CYS A 4 13.48 6.95 -15.10
CA CYS A 4 12.29 6.12 -15.31
C CYS A 4 11.95 5.31 -14.07
N PHE A 5 10.64 5.10 -13.87
CA PHE A 5 10.08 4.25 -12.83
C PHE A 5 9.38 3.06 -13.48
N LEU A 6 9.86 1.86 -13.19
CA LEU A 6 9.15 0.65 -13.57
C LEU A 6 8.15 0.31 -12.46
N ILE A 7 6.88 0.30 -12.82
CA ILE A 7 5.78 0.01 -11.90
C ILE A 7 5.03 -1.27 -12.29
N GLY A 8 4.35 -1.91 -11.36
CA GLY A 8 3.51 -3.08 -11.65
C GLY A 8 2.35 -2.70 -12.55
N SER A 9 1.49 -1.80 -12.08
CA SER A 9 0.29 -1.32 -12.77
C SER A 9 0.03 0.14 -12.41
N PRO A 10 -0.53 0.94 -13.33
CA PRO A 10 -0.98 2.31 -13.04
C PRO A 10 -2.37 2.38 -12.39
N GLU A 11 -2.96 1.25 -12.02
CA GLU A 11 -4.25 1.20 -11.33
C GLU A 11 -4.14 1.72 -9.89
N ILE A 12 -5.31 2.02 -9.28
CA ILE A 12 -5.41 2.52 -7.90
C ILE A 12 -4.71 1.56 -6.93
N GLY A 13 -3.71 2.07 -6.24
CA GLY A 13 -2.96 1.34 -5.23
C GLY A 13 -2.04 2.26 -4.44
N GLY A 14 -1.86 1.98 -3.16
CA GLY A 14 -1.02 2.80 -2.28
C GLY A 14 0.39 2.97 -2.80
N GLY A 15 1.04 1.88 -3.23
CA GLY A 15 2.39 1.95 -3.78
C GLY A 15 2.48 2.77 -5.07
N THR A 16 1.49 2.65 -5.96
CA THR A 16 1.43 3.46 -7.19
C THR A 16 1.20 4.94 -6.86
N TYR A 17 0.36 5.25 -5.87
CA TYR A 17 0.14 6.61 -5.38
C TYR A 17 1.45 7.26 -4.93
N VAL A 18 2.22 6.58 -4.09
CA VAL A 18 3.51 7.06 -3.59
C VAL A 18 4.49 7.35 -4.73
N ILE A 19 4.60 6.43 -5.69
CA ILE A 19 5.47 6.60 -6.85
C ILE A 19 5.05 7.83 -7.66
N PHE A 20 3.74 8.02 -7.86
CA PHE A 20 3.21 9.14 -8.63
C PHE A 20 3.48 10.50 -7.96
N GLU A 21 3.38 10.59 -6.64
CA GLU A 21 3.72 11.82 -5.91
C GLU A 21 5.20 12.18 -6.08
N HIS A 22 6.11 11.22 -5.90
CA HIS A 22 7.54 11.45 -6.12
C HIS A 22 7.84 11.81 -7.60
N ALA A 23 7.23 11.11 -8.54
CA ALA A 23 7.45 11.34 -9.97
C ALA A 23 6.97 12.73 -10.41
N LEU A 24 5.82 13.20 -9.92
CA LEU A 24 5.32 14.55 -10.19
C LEU A 24 6.26 15.62 -9.63
N TYR A 25 6.72 15.46 -8.40
CA TYR A 25 7.69 16.37 -7.80
C TYR A 25 8.98 16.45 -8.62
N LEU A 26 9.53 15.31 -9.05
CA LEU A 26 10.73 15.29 -9.88
C LEU A 26 10.49 16.00 -11.23
N GLN A 27 9.32 15.82 -11.84
CA GLN A 27 8.94 16.52 -13.07
C GLN A 27 8.86 18.05 -12.84
N GLU A 28 8.26 18.49 -11.72
CA GLU A 28 8.19 19.89 -11.32
C GLU A 28 9.58 20.49 -11.06
N MET A 29 10.53 19.69 -10.61
CA MET A 29 11.95 20.05 -10.49
C MET A 29 12.72 20.03 -11.83
N GLY A 30 12.03 19.86 -12.97
CA GLY A 30 12.63 19.87 -14.29
C GLY A 30 13.32 18.57 -14.71
N TRP A 31 13.02 17.44 -14.06
CA TRP A 31 13.52 16.14 -14.52
C TRP A 31 12.65 15.60 -15.64
N ASP A 32 13.24 14.89 -16.59
CA ASP A 32 12.51 14.10 -17.59
C ASP A 32 12.11 12.77 -16.96
N VAL A 33 10.84 12.62 -16.62
CA VAL A 33 10.29 11.48 -15.88
C VAL A 33 9.43 10.62 -16.79
N THR A 34 9.74 9.32 -16.85
CA THR A 34 8.97 8.33 -17.61
C THR A 34 8.48 7.22 -16.68
N ILE A 35 7.19 6.93 -16.71
CA ILE A 35 6.57 5.78 -16.02
C ILE A 35 6.45 4.63 -16.99
N ILE A 36 6.91 3.44 -16.58
CA ILE A 36 6.93 2.22 -17.39
C ILE A 36 6.14 1.13 -16.66
N PRO A 37 4.83 0.98 -16.93
CA PRO A 37 4.05 -0.14 -16.39
C PRO A 37 4.46 -1.44 -17.05
N ILE A 38 4.72 -2.48 -16.25
CA ILE A 38 5.01 -3.83 -16.79
C ILE A 38 3.74 -4.61 -17.07
N TRP A 39 2.62 -4.22 -16.44
CA TRP A 39 1.29 -4.75 -16.71
C TRP A 39 0.37 -3.67 -17.25
N HIS A 40 -0.52 -4.03 -18.19
CA HIS A 40 -1.45 -3.13 -18.86
C HIS A 40 -0.78 -2.08 -19.75
N PRO A 41 -0.19 -2.50 -20.87
CA PRO A 41 0.36 -1.56 -21.84
C PRO A 41 -0.71 -0.68 -22.50
N ASN A 42 -2.02 -1.01 -22.36
CA ASN A 42 -3.10 -0.15 -22.86
C ASN A 42 -3.26 1.08 -21.97
N ARG A 43 -3.03 2.24 -22.53
CA ARG A 43 -2.99 3.56 -21.88
C ARG A 43 -4.38 4.12 -21.46
N ASN A 44 -5.45 3.34 -21.52
CA ASN A 44 -6.79 3.75 -21.11
C ASN A 44 -6.98 3.56 -19.60
N PHE A 45 -6.33 4.42 -18.80
CA PHE A 45 -6.51 4.45 -17.36
C PHE A 45 -7.68 5.36 -17.00
N ARG A 46 -8.50 4.95 -16.02
CA ARG A 46 -9.41 5.91 -15.39
C ARG A 46 -8.56 6.93 -14.61
N PRO A 47 -8.75 8.23 -14.83
CA PRO A 47 -8.01 9.27 -14.11
C PRO A 47 -8.43 9.24 -12.64
N TRP A 48 -7.60 8.63 -11.81
CA TRP A 48 -7.77 8.60 -10.36
C TRP A 48 -6.71 9.44 -9.65
N HIS A 49 -5.65 9.80 -10.37
CA HIS A 49 -4.53 10.60 -9.90
C HIS A 49 -4.03 11.53 -11.02
N ARG A 50 -3.66 12.76 -10.68
CA ARG A 50 -3.19 13.78 -11.65
C ARG A 50 -1.96 13.36 -12.45
N ALA A 51 -1.16 12.43 -11.93
CA ALA A 51 0.02 11.88 -12.63
C ALA A 51 -0.34 11.20 -13.95
N LEU A 52 -1.53 10.60 -14.05
CA LEU A 52 -1.98 9.90 -15.26
C LEU A 52 -2.13 10.83 -16.47
N GLU A 53 -2.35 12.12 -16.23
CA GLU A 53 -2.51 13.15 -17.26
C GLU A 53 -1.22 13.93 -17.50
N ARG A 54 -0.34 14.03 -16.50
CA ARG A 54 0.85 14.89 -16.52
C ARG A 54 2.14 14.18 -16.87
N LEU A 55 2.30 12.92 -16.46
CA LEU A 55 3.55 12.17 -16.66
C LEU A 55 3.58 11.46 -18.01
N LYS A 56 4.78 11.29 -18.54
CA LYS A 56 5.04 10.45 -19.71
C LYS A 56 4.91 8.98 -19.31
N PHE A 57 4.06 8.23 -20.03
CA PHE A 57 3.95 6.79 -19.93
C PHE A 57 4.53 6.14 -21.19
N ALA A 58 5.31 5.08 -21.01
CA ALA A 58 5.88 4.32 -22.12
C ALA A 58 5.90 2.83 -21.77
N THR A 59 5.95 1.98 -22.76
CA THR A 59 6.22 0.54 -22.60
C THR A 59 7.72 0.28 -22.57
N VAL A 60 8.11 -0.88 -22.05
CA VAL A 60 9.52 -1.34 -22.07
C VAL A 60 10.09 -1.33 -23.49
N THR A 61 9.28 -1.70 -24.50
CA THR A 61 9.69 -1.74 -25.90
C THR A 61 9.94 -0.33 -26.47
N GLU A 62 9.09 0.63 -26.13
CA GLU A 62 9.22 2.03 -26.58
C GLU A 62 10.51 2.68 -26.06
N VAL A 63 10.97 2.31 -24.87
CA VAL A 63 12.19 2.88 -24.24
C VAL A 63 13.44 2.04 -24.45
N ALA A 64 13.39 0.95 -25.20
CA ALA A 64 14.50 -0.01 -25.35
C ALA A 64 15.81 0.61 -25.86
N LEU A 65 15.72 1.71 -26.63
CA LEU A 65 16.87 2.45 -27.17
C LEU A 65 17.14 3.78 -26.43
N GLU A 66 16.31 4.10 -25.43
CA GLU A 66 16.50 5.32 -24.64
C GLU A 66 17.54 5.07 -23.52
N ASP A 67 18.42 6.04 -23.29
CA ASP A 67 19.35 6.04 -22.17
C ASP A 67 18.79 6.93 -21.05
N PHE A 68 18.77 6.39 -19.81
CA PHE A 68 18.38 7.10 -18.60
C PHE A 68 19.58 7.37 -17.70
N ASP A 69 19.53 8.43 -16.93
CA ASP A 69 20.49 8.64 -15.85
C ASP A 69 20.21 7.64 -14.71
N LEU A 70 18.92 7.46 -14.38
CA LEU A 70 18.44 6.58 -13.31
C LEU A 70 17.26 5.73 -13.78
N ALA A 71 17.27 4.44 -13.40
CA ALA A 71 16.14 3.54 -13.52
C ALA A 71 15.75 3.01 -12.14
N VAL A 72 14.49 3.20 -11.76
CA VAL A 72 13.97 2.84 -10.44
C VAL A 72 13.01 1.65 -10.58
N ALA A 73 13.40 0.49 -10.05
CA ALA A 73 12.47 -0.61 -9.83
C ALA A 73 11.61 -0.28 -8.60
N THR A 74 10.30 -0.55 -8.65
CA THR A 74 9.38 -0.22 -7.55
C THR A 74 8.62 -1.42 -6.98
N TRP A 75 8.92 -2.58 -7.51
CA TRP A 75 8.38 -3.86 -7.09
C TRP A 75 9.36 -4.98 -7.48
N TRP A 76 9.47 -6.04 -6.70
CA TRP A 76 10.44 -7.11 -6.96
C TRP A 76 10.42 -7.61 -8.41
N ARG A 77 9.24 -7.71 -9.00
CA ARG A 77 9.10 -8.18 -10.38
C ARG A 77 9.66 -7.19 -11.40
N THR A 78 9.52 -5.89 -11.15
CA THR A 78 10.03 -4.86 -12.07
C THR A 78 11.56 -4.90 -12.24
N ILE A 79 12.28 -5.52 -11.31
CA ILE A 79 13.73 -5.74 -11.43
C ILE A 79 14.05 -6.66 -12.62
N TYR A 80 13.23 -7.69 -12.84
CA TYR A 80 13.39 -8.64 -13.93
C TYR A 80 13.06 -8.06 -15.31
N ASP A 81 12.31 -6.97 -15.37
CA ASP A 81 12.06 -6.20 -16.59
C ASP A 81 13.09 -5.06 -16.75
N LEU A 82 13.51 -4.42 -15.65
CA LEU A 82 14.49 -3.35 -15.65
C LEU A 82 15.87 -3.81 -16.14
N LEU A 83 16.40 -4.87 -15.53
CA LEU A 83 17.76 -5.30 -15.80
C LEU A 83 18.00 -5.70 -17.26
N PRO A 84 17.16 -6.48 -17.96
CA PRO A 84 17.40 -6.82 -19.35
C PRO A 84 17.05 -5.73 -20.35
N HIS A 85 16.06 -4.87 -20.06
CA HIS A 85 15.42 -4.06 -21.11
C HIS A 85 15.63 -2.56 -20.99
N VAL A 86 15.99 -2.03 -19.80
CA VAL A 86 16.16 -0.58 -19.59
C VAL A 86 17.64 -0.22 -19.50
N ARG A 87 18.07 0.77 -20.29
CA ARG A 87 19.43 1.28 -20.30
C ARG A 87 19.50 2.45 -19.34
N ALA A 88 20.33 2.38 -18.30
CA ALA A 88 20.52 3.45 -17.33
C ALA A 88 21.95 3.48 -16.79
N GLN A 89 22.44 4.68 -16.46
CA GLN A 89 23.75 4.84 -15.81
C GLN A 89 23.75 4.22 -14.41
N ARG A 90 22.64 4.37 -13.68
CA ARG A 90 22.42 3.75 -12.35
C ARG A 90 21.03 3.15 -12.29
N SER A 91 20.93 2.07 -11.52
CA SER A 91 19.64 1.46 -11.16
C SER A 91 19.52 1.39 -9.66
N CYS A 92 18.30 1.54 -9.15
CA CYS A 92 17.98 1.38 -7.73
C CYS A 92 16.64 0.71 -7.54
N TYR A 93 16.40 0.23 -6.31
CA TYR A 93 15.15 -0.38 -5.92
C TYR A 93 14.43 0.46 -4.86
N PHE A 94 13.25 0.99 -5.19
CA PHE A 94 12.37 1.63 -4.22
C PHE A 94 11.51 0.57 -3.54
N VAL A 95 11.90 0.21 -2.31
CA VAL A 95 11.27 -0.86 -1.52
C VAL A 95 10.23 -0.26 -0.58
N GLN A 96 8.96 -0.50 -0.86
CA GLN A 96 7.83 0.06 -0.11
C GLN A 96 7.29 -0.89 0.97
N SER A 97 7.74 -2.13 1.03
CA SER A 97 7.47 -3.13 2.08
C SER A 97 8.41 -4.31 1.92
N ILE A 98 8.39 -5.25 2.84
CA ILE A 98 9.06 -6.54 2.66
C ILE A 98 8.12 -7.43 1.83
N GLU A 99 8.26 -7.37 0.53
CA GLU A 99 7.28 -7.89 -0.42
C GLU A 99 7.15 -9.42 -0.38
N SER A 100 8.15 -10.14 0.15
CA SER A 100 8.04 -11.58 0.40
C SER A 100 6.96 -11.92 1.43
N TRP A 101 6.56 -10.98 2.28
CA TRP A 101 5.49 -11.18 3.26
C TRP A 101 4.09 -11.16 2.64
N PHE A 102 3.93 -10.62 1.42
CA PHE A 102 2.65 -10.64 0.70
C PHE A 102 2.23 -12.04 0.25
N TYR A 103 3.14 -13.01 0.34
CA TYR A 103 2.92 -14.40 -0.03
C TYR A 103 2.75 -15.28 1.20
N LEU A 104 1.92 -16.32 1.09
CA LEU A 104 1.73 -17.27 2.19
C LEU A 104 3.06 -17.93 2.59
N ASN A 105 3.20 -18.28 3.86
CA ASN A 105 4.41 -18.94 4.36
C ASN A 105 4.73 -20.26 3.64
N VAL A 106 3.71 -20.92 3.07
CA VAL A 106 3.88 -22.15 2.28
C VAL A 106 4.37 -21.88 0.85
N ASP A 107 4.34 -20.64 0.39
CA ASP A 107 4.78 -20.23 -0.94
C ASP A 107 6.28 -19.93 -0.98
N ILE A 108 7.07 -20.88 -0.48
CA ILE A 108 8.52 -20.75 -0.25
C ILE A 108 9.27 -20.32 -1.52
N ALA A 109 8.93 -20.91 -2.67
CA ALA A 109 9.61 -20.63 -3.93
C ALA A 109 9.53 -19.14 -4.32
N VAL A 110 8.33 -18.55 -4.32
CA VAL A 110 8.17 -17.14 -4.68
C VAL A 110 8.72 -16.22 -3.57
N ARG A 111 8.58 -16.59 -2.29
CA ARG A 111 9.18 -15.81 -1.18
C ARG A 111 10.70 -15.73 -1.31
N ASN A 112 11.36 -16.84 -1.67
CA ASN A 112 12.80 -16.86 -1.91
C ASN A 112 13.17 -16.05 -3.14
N LEU A 113 12.39 -16.11 -4.22
CA LEU A 113 12.60 -15.28 -5.41
C LEU A 113 12.52 -13.78 -5.07
N VAL A 114 11.53 -13.36 -4.28
CA VAL A 114 11.41 -11.98 -3.82
C VAL A 114 12.62 -11.58 -2.98
N ASN A 115 12.99 -12.38 -1.98
CA ASN A 115 14.13 -12.09 -1.10
C ASN A 115 15.45 -12.06 -1.87
N SER A 116 15.60 -12.86 -2.93
CA SER A 116 16.82 -12.85 -3.75
C SER A 116 17.03 -11.55 -4.51
N THR A 117 15.96 -10.75 -4.77
CA THR A 117 16.12 -9.43 -5.38
C THR A 117 16.88 -8.44 -4.48
N TYR A 118 16.79 -8.61 -3.16
CA TYR A 118 17.56 -7.80 -2.20
C TYR A 118 19.05 -8.19 -2.11
N LEU A 119 19.44 -9.35 -2.68
CA LEU A 119 20.85 -9.77 -2.79
C LEU A 119 21.56 -9.14 -3.99
N LEU A 120 20.83 -8.62 -4.97
CA LEU A 120 21.43 -7.93 -6.10
C LEU A 120 22.21 -6.71 -5.61
N PRO A 121 23.44 -6.45 -6.08
CA PRO A 121 24.25 -5.30 -5.66
C PRO A 121 23.69 -3.99 -6.23
N MET A 122 22.51 -3.61 -5.75
CA MET A 122 21.74 -2.46 -6.18
C MET A 122 21.35 -1.63 -4.95
N PRO A 123 21.65 -0.30 -4.90
CA PRO A 123 21.22 0.54 -3.80
C PRO A 123 19.69 0.61 -3.74
N GLY A 124 19.14 0.75 -2.54
CA GLY A 124 17.71 0.88 -2.33
C GLY A 124 17.30 2.21 -1.72
N ILE A 125 16.04 2.59 -1.94
CA ILE A 125 15.34 3.64 -1.20
C ILE A 125 14.19 2.96 -0.47
N THR A 126 13.90 3.38 0.76
CA THR A 126 12.77 2.84 1.55
C THR A 126 11.95 3.98 2.12
N GLU A 127 10.65 3.74 2.30
CA GLU A 127 9.70 4.74 2.80
C GLU A 127 9.50 4.71 4.33
N ALA A 128 10.11 3.73 5.03
CA ALA A 128 9.95 3.58 6.48
C ALA A 128 11.26 3.14 7.15
N ARG A 129 11.47 3.57 8.40
CA ARG A 129 12.65 3.23 9.21
C ARG A 129 12.77 1.73 9.43
N TRP A 130 11.65 1.07 9.73
CA TRP A 130 11.63 -0.36 9.98
C TRP A 130 12.04 -1.18 8.74
N ILE A 131 11.62 -0.76 7.53
CA ILE A 131 12.03 -1.42 6.28
C ILE A 131 13.53 -1.27 6.08
N LYS A 132 14.06 -0.04 6.27
CA LYS A 132 15.50 0.21 6.18
C LYS A 132 16.29 -0.66 7.16
N ALA A 133 15.87 -0.72 8.42
CA ALA A 133 16.51 -1.54 9.44
C ALA A 133 16.48 -3.03 9.05
N HIS A 134 15.29 -3.55 8.68
CA HIS A 134 15.12 -4.95 8.27
C HIS A 134 16.02 -5.34 7.11
N LEU A 135 16.16 -4.46 6.11
CA LEU A 135 16.99 -4.72 4.93
C LEU A 135 18.48 -4.59 5.25
N ALA A 136 18.87 -3.58 6.02
CA ALA A 136 20.27 -3.35 6.39
C ALA A 136 20.84 -4.47 7.27
N ASP A 137 20.01 -5.07 8.12
CA ASP A 137 20.41 -6.20 8.97
C ASP A 137 20.65 -7.49 8.19
N ARG A 138 20.08 -7.63 7.00
CA ARG A 138 20.03 -8.91 6.27
C ARG A 138 20.74 -8.88 4.93
N PHE A 139 20.92 -7.69 4.35
CA PHE A 139 21.44 -7.54 3.00
C PHE A 139 22.52 -6.45 2.96
N ALA A 140 23.60 -6.69 2.20
CA ALA A 140 24.77 -5.82 2.16
C ALA A 140 24.59 -4.50 1.37
N ASN A 141 23.39 -4.24 0.84
CA ASN A 141 23.14 -3.06 0.03
C ASN A 141 22.97 -1.80 0.89
N ARG A 142 23.27 -0.66 0.30
CA ARG A 142 23.00 0.65 0.92
C ARG A 142 21.55 1.04 0.71
N TYR A 143 20.86 1.39 1.80
CA TYR A 143 19.47 1.83 1.78
C TYR A 143 19.34 3.28 2.27
N TYR A 144 18.70 4.11 1.45
CA TYR A 144 18.35 5.49 1.77
C TYR A 144 16.92 5.53 2.33
N LEU A 145 16.67 6.43 3.27
CA LEU A 145 15.35 6.62 3.86
C LEU A 145 14.70 7.87 3.27
N ALA A 146 13.54 7.71 2.65
CA ALA A 146 12.68 8.78 2.17
C ALA A 146 11.24 8.51 2.61
N PRO A 147 10.85 8.90 3.83
CA PRO A 147 9.49 8.69 4.35
C PRO A 147 8.46 9.39 3.47
N ASN A 148 7.28 8.76 3.32
CA ASN A 148 6.18 9.32 2.57
C ASN A 148 5.62 10.59 3.23
N GLY A 149 5.15 11.51 2.42
CA GLY A 149 4.39 12.67 2.87
C GLY A 149 2.89 12.41 2.96
N CYS A 150 2.16 13.42 3.39
CA CYS A 150 0.71 13.51 3.23
C CYS A 150 0.37 14.77 2.44
N ARG A 151 -0.64 14.72 1.58
CA ARG A 151 -1.10 15.89 0.84
C ARG A 151 -1.97 16.75 1.74
N LYS A 152 -1.35 17.73 2.42
CA LYS A 152 -2.02 18.59 3.40
C LYS A 152 -3.08 19.51 2.80
N ASP A 153 -3.01 19.81 1.51
CA ASP A 153 -4.03 20.58 0.80
C ASP A 153 -5.36 19.83 0.66
N ASP A 154 -5.29 18.52 0.44
CA ASP A 154 -6.46 17.65 0.29
C ASP A 154 -6.93 17.10 1.64
N TYR A 155 -5.99 16.55 2.43
CA TYR A 155 -6.21 15.95 3.74
C TYR A 155 -6.02 17.00 4.84
N ARG A 156 -7.08 17.64 5.22
CA ARG A 156 -7.17 18.62 6.31
C ARG A 156 -8.52 18.52 7.00
N ALA A 157 -8.63 18.97 8.24
CA ALA A 157 -9.83 18.81 9.05
C ALA A 157 -11.00 19.69 8.57
N ASP A 158 -10.73 20.82 7.94
CA ASP A 158 -11.66 21.88 7.55
C ASP A 158 -12.07 21.85 6.07
N GLY A 159 -12.25 20.70 5.49
CA GLY A 159 -12.64 20.55 4.09
C GLY A 159 -14.08 20.06 3.89
N PRO A 160 -14.49 19.82 2.62
CA PRO A 160 -15.78 19.24 2.30
C PRO A 160 -15.98 17.86 2.93
N VAL A 161 -17.21 17.53 3.24
CA VAL A 161 -17.63 16.24 3.81
C VAL A 161 -18.74 15.60 3.00
N ILE A 162 -18.80 14.28 2.95
CA ILE A 162 -19.94 13.55 2.38
C ILE A 162 -21.16 13.65 3.29
N ALA A 163 -20.95 13.59 4.60
CA ALA A 163 -21.94 13.79 5.64
C ALA A 163 -21.26 14.29 6.91
N PRO A 164 -21.84 15.29 7.61
CA PRO A 164 -21.23 15.79 8.85
C PRO A 164 -21.18 14.70 9.93
N ARG A 165 -20.16 14.78 10.78
CA ARG A 165 -20.09 13.98 12.02
C ARG A 165 -21.22 14.42 12.94
N GLN A 166 -21.79 13.49 13.69
CA GLN A 166 -22.91 13.75 14.58
C GLN A 166 -22.50 13.51 16.03
N ALA A 167 -22.75 14.49 16.91
CA ALA A 167 -22.50 14.32 18.33
C ALA A 167 -23.27 13.10 18.88
N GLY A 168 -22.61 12.31 19.72
CA GLY A 168 -23.20 11.13 20.31
C GLY A 168 -23.37 9.93 19.34
N ARG A 169 -22.82 9.99 18.12
CA ARG A 169 -22.74 8.86 17.17
C ARG A 169 -21.29 8.60 16.80
N LEU A 170 -20.95 7.34 16.51
CA LEU A 170 -19.63 6.92 16.06
C LEU A 170 -19.73 6.35 14.65
N ARG A 171 -19.17 7.04 13.67
CA ARG A 171 -19.04 6.54 12.30
C ARG A 171 -17.66 5.96 12.11
N VAL A 172 -17.62 4.66 11.81
CA VAL A 172 -16.39 3.90 11.55
C VAL A 172 -16.11 3.88 10.05
N LEU A 173 -14.87 4.17 9.66
CA LEU A 173 -14.36 3.93 8.33
C LEU A 173 -13.55 2.63 8.33
N VAL A 174 -13.80 1.76 7.35
CA VAL A 174 -12.93 0.66 6.97
C VAL A 174 -12.32 0.97 5.61
N GLU A 175 -11.02 0.80 5.45
CA GLU A 175 -10.34 1.13 4.20
C GLU A 175 -9.51 -0.06 3.69
N GLY A 176 -9.55 -0.28 2.37
CA GLY A 176 -8.64 -1.19 1.67
C GLY A 176 -9.31 -2.04 0.58
N PRO A 177 -8.49 -2.73 -0.25
CA PRO A 177 -8.97 -3.64 -1.28
C PRO A 177 -9.51 -4.94 -0.67
N LEU A 178 -10.67 -5.40 -1.14
CA LEU A 178 -11.33 -6.61 -0.65
C LEU A 178 -10.61 -7.92 -1.03
N GLY A 179 -9.84 -7.90 -2.12
CA GLY A 179 -9.15 -9.11 -2.62
C GLY A 179 -7.73 -9.31 -2.09
N VAL A 180 -7.32 -8.57 -1.05
CA VAL A 180 -5.97 -8.63 -0.48
C VAL A 180 -6.05 -9.11 0.96
N ASP A 181 -5.72 -10.38 1.20
CA ASP A 181 -5.92 -11.06 2.47
C ASP A 181 -5.27 -10.33 3.66
N PHE A 182 -4.03 -9.87 3.52
CA PHE A 182 -3.32 -9.19 4.60
C PHE A 182 -3.87 -7.78 4.92
N LYS A 183 -4.72 -7.20 4.07
CA LYS A 183 -5.47 -5.95 4.41
C LYS A 183 -6.67 -6.20 5.31
N ASN A 184 -7.11 -7.45 5.42
CA ASN A 184 -8.08 -7.92 6.42
C ASN A 184 -9.43 -7.18 6.42
N VAL A 185 -9.84 -6.61 5.28
CA VAL A 185 -10.99 -5.70 5.16
C VAL A 185 -12.30 -6.36 5.56
N ALA A 186 -12.60 -7.56 5.04
CA ALA A 186 -13.83 -8.28 5.36
C ALA A 186 -13.93 -8.62 6.87
N ARG A 187 -12.79 -8.98 7.47
CA ARG A 187 -12.72 -9.25 8.92
C ARG A 187 -12.94 -7.99 9.73
N THR A 188 -12.32 -6.88 9.32
CA THR A 188 -12.50 -5.57 9.96
C THR A 188 -14.00 -5.17 9.98
N ILE A 189 -14.69 -5.31 8.85
CA ILE A 189 -16.13 -5.06 8.76
C ILE A 189 -16.91 -5.97 9.72
N THR A 190 -16.58 -7.26 9.77
CA THR A 190 -17.24 -8.23 10.68
C THR A 190 -17.08 -7.82 12.14
N LEU A 191 -15.90 -7.34 12.54
CA LEU A 191 -15.66 -6.90 13.93
C LEU A 191 -16.35 -5.58 14.22
N ALA A 192 -16.30 -4.61 13.30
CA ALA A 192 -17.03 -3.35 13.46
C ALA A 192 -18.55 -3.57 13.62
N ARG A 193 -19.13 -4.53 12.90
CA ARG A 193 -20.54 -4.91 13.06
C ARG A 193 -20.92 -5.53 14.40
N ARG A 194 -19.96 -6.13 15.09
CA ARG A 194 -20.17 -6.72 16.43
C ARG A 194 -20.04 -5.69 17.54
N SER A 195 -19.64 -4.48 17.20
CA SER A 195 -19.45 -3.35 18.13
C SER A 195 -20.70 -2.47 18.18
N SER A 196 -20.63 -1.44 19.00
CA SER A 196 -21.64 -0.37 19.13
C SER A 196 -21.44 0.79 18.13
N ALA A 197 -20.73 0.57 17.02
CA ALA A 197 -20.61 1.56 15.95
C ALA A 197 -21.99 1.88 15.36
N ASP A 198 -22.32 3.18 15.19
CA ASP A 198 -23.60 3.61 14.67
C ASP A 198 -23.69 3.51 13.13
N GLU A 199 -22.55 3.70 12.44
CA GLU A 199 -22.43 3.57 10.99
C GLU A 199 -21.07 2.99 10.63
N ILE A 200 -21.02 2.16 9.58
CA ILE A 200 -19.81 1.56 9.02
C ILE A 200 -19.73 1.92 7.55
N TRP A 201 -18.69 2.65 7.17
CA TRP A 201 -18.40 3.02 5.79
C TRP A 201 -17.20 2.25 5.26
N LEU A 202 -17.21 1.92 3.98
CA LEU A 202 -16.10 1.26 3.28
C LEU A 202 -15.54 2.16 2.18
N LEU A 203 -14.25 2.46 2.25
CA LEU A 203 -13.48 3.07 1.17
C LEU A 203 -12.61 1.99 0.53
N THR A 204 -12.77 1.73 -0.77
CA THR A 204 -12.08 0.59 -1.41
C THR A 204 -11.69 0.87 -2.86
N SER A 205 -10.53 0.36 -3.27
CA SER A 205 -10.14 0.31 -4.68
C SER A 205 -10.78 -0.86 -5.45
N SER A 206 -11.45 -1.77 -4.76
CA SER A 206 -12.19 -2.88 -5.39
C SER A 206 -13.43 -2.37 -6.09
N PRO A 207 -13.79 -2.86 -7.30
CA PRO A 207 -14.92 -2.38 -8.09
C PRO A 207 -16.25 -2.95 -7.58
N VAL A 208 -16.67 -2.54 -6.40
CA VAL A 208 -17.90 -3.00 -5.73
C VAL A 208 -18.77 -1.81 -5.34
N THR A 209 -20.07 -1.97 -5.45
CA THR A 209 -21.06 -0.96 -5.06
C THR A 209 -21.78 -1.30 -3.75
N TYR A 210 -21.59 -2.52 -3.27
CA TYR A 210 -22.23 -3.05 -2.07
C TYR A 210 -21.30 -4.05 -1.38
N PHE A 211 -21.31 -4.01 -0.06
CA PHE A 211 -20.72 -5.06 0.79
C PHE A 211 -21.62 -5.27 2.02
N PRO A 212 -21.99 -6.52 2.36
CA PRO A 212 -22.86 -6.78 3.49
C PRO A 212 -22.28 -6.27 4.80
N GLY A 213 -23.12 -5.54 5.53
CA GLY A 213 -22.77 -4.98 6.81
C GLY A 213 -22.06 -3.65 6.75
N VAL A 214 -22.11 -3.01 5.61
CA VAL A 214 -21.60 -1.68 5.39
C VAL A 214 -22.78 -0.78 5.00
N ASP A 215 -22.87 0.39 5.62
CA ASP A 215 -23.97 1.34 5.36
C ASP A 215 -23.71 2.12 4.06
N ARG A 216 -22.44 2.42 3.75
CA ARG A 216 -22.04 3.11 2.51
C ARG A 216 -20.73 2.56 1.97
N VAL A 217 -20.68 2.37 0.64
CA VAL A 217 -19.48 1.94 -0.08
C VAL A 217 -19.00 3.06 -0.99
N PHE A 218 -17.73 3.40 -0.88
CA PHE A 218 -17.01 4.34 -1.74
C PHE A 218 -15.95 3.56 -2.52
N SER A 219 -16.27 3.26 -3.77
CA SER A 219 -15.45 2.41 -4.64
C SER A 219 -14.72 3.25 -5.67
N ARG A 220 -13.40 3.08 -5.75
CA ARG A 220 -12.54 3.72 -6.75
C ARG A 220 -12.69 5.25 -6.79
N VAL A 221 -12.83 5.85 -5.63
CA VAL A 221 -12.92 7.30 -5.47
C VAL A 221 -11.57 7.92 -5.90
N PRO A 222 -11.58 9.03 -6.68
CA PRO A 222 -10.37 9.79 -6.97
C PRO A 222 -9.67 10.23 -5.68
N THR A 223 -8.34 10.31 -5.71
CA THR A 223 -7.55 10.65 -4.49
C THR A 223 -7.93 12.02 -3.93
N SER A 224 -8.30 12.98 -4.78
CA SER A 224 -8.81 14.31 -4.37
C SER A 224 -10.07 14.23 -3.51
N ASP A 225 -10.91 13.22 -3.70
CA ASP A 225 -12.21 13.09 -3.04
C ASP A 225 -12.17 12.14 -1.83
N CYS A 226 -11.11 11.32 -1.70
CA CYS A 226 -10.96 10.40 -0.56
C CYS A 226 -11.03 11.13 0.78
N ALA A 227 -10.41 12.30 0.89
CA ALA A 227 -10.42 13.12 2.11
C ALA A 227 -11.83 13.49 2.58
N ASN A 228 -12.81 13.65 1.65
CA ASN A 228 -14.20 13.94 2.00
C ASN A 228 -14.86 12.77 2.77
N VAL A 229 -14.45 11.53 2.44
CA VAL A 229 -14.90 10.32 3.14
C VAL A 229 -14.26 10.25 4.53
N TYR A 230 -12.94 10.47 4.61
CA TYR A 230 -12.22 10.48 5.89
C TYR A 230 -12.77 11.56 6.84
N ARG A 231 -12.97 12.80 6.36
CA ARG A 231 -13.54 13.89 7.18
C ARG A 231 -14.94 13.59 7.71
N SER A 232 -15.68 12.73 7.01
CA SER A 232 -17.02 12.34 7.42
C SER A 232 -17.03 11.30 8.53
N CYS A 233 -15.92 10.60 8.78
CA CYS A 233 -15.85 9.50 9.74
C CYS A 233 -15.07 9.90 11.00
N ASP A 234 -15.39 9.28 12.14
CA ASP A 234 -14.81 9.57 13.43
C ASP A 234 -13.52 8.78 13.69
N VAL A 235 -13.51 7.52 13.26
CA VAL A 235 -12.43 6.58 13.49
C VAL A 235 -12.23 5.69 12.28
N LEU A 236 -10.96 5.51 11.89
CA LEU A 236 -10.56 4.48 10.94
C LEU A 236 -10.26 3.19 11.72
N VAL A 237 -10.89 2.09 11.35
CA VAL A 237 -10.49 0.76 11.84
C VAL A 237 -9.75 0.04 10.72
N LYS A 238 -8.45 -0.21 10.91
CA LYS A 238 -7.60 -0.82 9.91
C LYS A 238 -6.72 -1.91 10.52
N LEU A 239 -7.12 -3.15 10.27
CA LEU A 239 -6.56 -4.35 10.89
C LEU A 239 -5.66 -5.13 9.93
N SER A 240 -4.90 -4.40 9.11
CA SER A 240 -3.90 -5.01 8.24
C SER A 240 -2.85 -5.76 9.05
N THR A 241 -2.33 -6.85 8.49
CA THR A 241 -1.26 -7.65 9.12
C THR A 241 0.11 -7.44 8.46
N ILE A 242 0.14 -6.72 7.34
CA ILE A 242 1.35 -6.33 6.62
C ILE A 242 1.14 -4.92 6.07
N GLU A 243 2.05 -4.01 6.39
CA GLU A 243 2.11 -2.66 5.85
C GLU A 243 3.57 -2.29 5.52
N GLY A 244 3.74 -1.22 4.73
CA GLY A 244 5.01 -0.54 4.56
C GLY A 244 5.09 0.69 5.46
N MET A 245 4.92 1.89 4.87
CA MET A 245 4.51 3.08 5.60
C MET A 245 2.98 3.06 5.71
N PHE A 246 2.47 3.17 6.93
CA PHE A 246 1.04 2.95 7.22
C PHE A 246 0.23 4.23 6.91
N GLY A 247 -0.02 4.54 5.61
CA GLY A 247 -0.62 5.80 5.14
C GLY A 247 -2.03 6.13 5.65
N PRO A 248 -3.03 5.22 5.52
CA PRO A 248 -4.43 5.53 5.82
C PRO A 248 -4.73 6.08 7.22
N PRO A 249 -4.12 5.61 8.32
CA PRO A 249 -4.31 6.24 9.62
C PRO A 249 -3.80 7.69 9.67
N LEU A 250 -2.71 8.00 8.98
CA LEU A 250 -2.18 9.36 8.90
C LEU A 250 -3.13 10.28 8.12
N GLU A 251 -3.71 9.80 7.01
CA GLU A 251 -4.75 10.51 6.25
C GLU A 251 -5.98 10.80 7.12
N MET A 252 -6.38 9.81 7.93
CA MET A 252 -7.47 9.97 8.90
C MET A 252 -7.14 11.02 9.96
N PHE A 253 -5.90 11.07 10.44
CA PHE A 253 -5.43 12.05 11.42
C PHE A 253 -5.51 13.47 10.86
N HIS A 254 -5.03 13.69 9.63
CA HIS A 254 -5.14 14.96 8.92
C HIS A 254 -6.59 15.41 8.74
N CYS A 255 -7.53 14.47 8.56
CA CYS A 255 -8.96 14.73 8.45
C CYS A 255 -9.66 14.89 9.81
N GLY A 256 -8.92 15.03 10.92
CA GLY A 256 -9.46 15.25 12.25
C GLY A 256 -10.16 14.05 12.87
N GLY A 257 -9.81 12.83 12.44
CA GLY A 257 -10.22 11.58 13.04
C GLY A 257 -9.11 10.93 13.86
N THR A 258 -9.34 9.71 14.33
CA THR A 258 -8.34 8.84 14.96
C THR A 258 -8.41 7.44 14.36
N ALA A 259 -7.62 6.49 14.86
CA ALA A 259 -7.61 5.14 14.34
C ALA A 259 -7.63 4.07 15.43
N ILE A 260 -8.12 2.87 15.06
CA ILE A 260 -7.89 1.62 15.77
C ILE A 260 -7.11 0.73 14.80
N VAL A 261 -5.92 0.30 15.18
CA VAL A 261 -5.01 -0.45 14.32
C VAL A 261 -4.44 -1.67 15.03
N TYR A 262 -3.99 -2.66 14.25
CA TYR A 262 -3.10 -3.68 14.79
C TYR A 262 -1.66 -3.14 14.94
N ASP A 263 -0.89 -3.80 15.82
CA ASP A 263 0.56 -3.59 16.01
C ASP A 263 1.37 -4.13 14.82
N VAL A 264 0.96 -3.74 13.61
CA VAL A 264 1.60 -4.13 12.35
C VAL A 264 2.95 -3.44 12.18
N SER A 265 3.88 -4.05 11.42
CA SER A 265 5.17 -3.42 11.12
C SER A 265 4.98 -1.97 10.60
N GLY A 266 5.70 -1.02 11.19
CA GLY A 266 5.70 0.38 10.80
C GLY A 266 4.56 1.23 11.37
N TYR A 267 3.67 0.66 12.18
CA TYR A 267 2.66 1.47 12.88
C TYR A 267 3.34 2.53 13.78
N ASP A 268 4.41 2.14 14.45
CA ASP A 268 5.17 2.95 15.40
C ASP A 268 6.05 4.05 14.76
N GLU A 269 6.00 4.20 13.45
CA GLU A 269 6.62 5.35 12.78
C GLU A 269 6.00 6.68 13.25
N TYR A 270 4.72 6.68 13.62
CA TYR A 270 3.99 7.86 14.09
C TYR A 270 2.79 7.56 15.00
N ILE A 271 2.33 6.32 15.11
CA ILE A 271 1.20 5.94 15.97
C ILE A 271 1.70 5.66 17.38
N ILE A 272 1.06 6.28 18.37
CA ILE A 272 1.34 6.12 19.79
C ILE A 272 0.04 5.73 20.49
N ASP A 273 0.00 4.50 21.01
CA ASP A 273 -1.18 3.98 21.71
C ASP A 273 -1.66 4.88 22.84
N GLY A 274 -2.98 5.08 22.92
CA GLY A 274 -3.62 5.94 23.91
C GLY A 274 -3.36 7.45 23.78
N CYS A 275 -2.53 7.86 22.81
CA CYS A 275 -2.21 9.25 22.52
C CYS A 275 -2.93 9.76 21.25
N ASN A 276 -2.71 9.11 20.11
CA ASN A 276 -3.27 9.52 18.82
C ASN A 276 -4.11 8.41 18.14
N ALA A 277 -4.06 7.20 18.66
CA ALA A 277 -4.83 6.04 18.19
C ALA A 277 -4.99 5.01 19.33
N VAL A 278 -5.75 3.95 19.05
CA VAL A 278 -5.78 2.73 19.85
C VAL A 278 -5.03 1.65 19.07
N VAL A 279 -4.00 1.07 19.68
CA VAL A 279 -3.24 -0.04 19.11
C VAL A 279 -3.71 -1.34 19.77
N VAL A 280 -4.10 -2.30 18.96
CA VAL A 280 -4.55 -3.62 19.41
C VAL A 280 -3.52 -4.64 18.92
N ARG A 281 -3.19 -5.60 19.77
CA ARG A 281 -2.31 -6.69 19.37
C ARG A 281 -2.92 -7.48 18.21
N THR A 282 -2.11 -7.82 17.23
CA THR A 282 -2.55 -8.58 16.06
C THR A 282 -3.23 -9.89 16.46
N GLY A 283 -4.49 -10.06 15.99
CA GLY A 283 -5.30 -11.23 16.30
C GLY A 283 -6.20 -11.10 17.54
N GLU A 284 -6.04 -10.07 18.36
CA GLU A 284 -6.89 -9.80 19.55
C GLU A 284 -8.23 -9.17 19.14
N GLU A 285 -9.06 -9.95 18.47
CA GLU A 285 -10.31 -9.48 17.85
C GLU A 285 -11.33 -8.93 18.87
N LYS A 286 -11.40 -9.52 20.06
CA LYS A 286 -12.26 -9.04 21.15
C LYS A 286 -11.85 -7.62 21.57
N ALA A 287 -10.57 -7.37 21.69
CA ALA A 287 -10.04 -6.06 22.04
C ALA A 287 -10.36 -4.99 20.97
N VAL A 288 -10.45 -5.37 19.68
CA VAL A 288 -10.91 -4.45 18.63
C VAL A 288 -12.35 -4.02 18.86
N VAL A 289 -13.24 -4.97 19.13
CA VAL A 289 -14.67 -4.66 19.42
C VAL A 289 -14.79 -3.78 20.67
N GLU A 290 -14.07 -4.12 21.74
CA GLU A 290 -14.03 -3.34 22.98
C GLU A 290 -13.48 -1.92 22.76
N ALA A 291 -12.45 -1.77 21.91
CA ALA A 291 -11.91 -0.46 21.55
C ALA A 291 -12.96 0.41 20.83
N ILE A 292 -13.71 -0.15 19.88
CA ILE A 292 -14.77 0.59 19.18
C ILE A 292 -15.86 0.99 20.17
N ASN A 293 -16.33 0.05 21.03
CA ASN A 293 -17.33 0.31 22.04
C ASN A 293 -16.90 1.42 23.00
N ARG A 294 -15.66 1.36 23.48
CA ARG A 294 -15.09 2.39 24.37
C ARG A 294 -15.07 3.77 23.70
N LEU A 295 -14.70 3.87 22.42
CA LEU A 295 -14.73 5.16 21.73
C LEU A 295 -16.14 5.69 21.50
N ARG A 296 -17.13 4.81 21.40
CA ARG A 296 -18.55 5.16 21.30
C ARG A 296 -19.13 5.66 22.65
N GLU A 297 -18.70 5.06 23.74
CA GLU A 297 -19.19 5.31 25.11
C GLU A 297 -18.46 6.46 25.81
N ASP A 298 -17.20 6.74 25.43
CA ASP A 298 -16.35 7.79 26.02
C ASP A 298 -15.98 8.88 24.99
N PRO A 299 -16.83 9.92 24.83
CA PRO A 299 -16.58 11.03 23.93
C PRO A 299 -15.32 11.85 24.30
N LEU A 300 -14.93 11.87 25.58
CA LEU A 300 -13.73 12.58 26.04
C LEU A 300 -12.46 11.85 25.58
N LEU A 301 -12.44 10.53 25.68
CA LEU A 301 -11.35 9.71 25.11
C LEU A 301 -11.25 9.90 23.60
N LEU A 302 -12.38 9.83 22.88
CA LEU A 302 -12.40 10.05 21.43
C LEU A 302 -11.86 11.42 21.06
N ALA A 303 -12.30 12.48 21.74
CA ALA A 303 -11.80 13.85 21.52
C ALA A 303 -10.31 13.99 21.81
N ARG A 304 -9.82 13.38 22.89
CA ARG A 304 -8.40 13.36 23.24
C ARG A 304 -7.55 12.70 22.16
N LEU A 305 -7.95 11.51 21.68
CA LEU A 305 -7.22 10.79 20.62
C LEU A 305 -7.23 11.58 19.32
N LYS A 306 -8.37 12.17 18.91
CA LYS A 306 -8.46 13.04 17.73
C LYS A 306 -7.52 14.24 17.83
N LYS A 307 -7.40 14.86 19.01
CA LYS A 307 -6.47 15.98 19.24
C LYS A 307 -5.02 15.53 19.08
N GLY A 308 -4.63 14.39 19.67
CA GLY A 308 -3.29 13.82 19.52
C GLY A 308 -2.98 13.42 18.09
N ALA A 309 -3.98 12.86 17.38
CA ALA A 309 -3.89 12.49 15.97
C ALA A 309 -3.63 13.72 15.09
N LEU A 310 -4.38 14.80 15.28
CA LEU A 310 -4.20 16.04 14.52
C LEU A 310 -2.82 16.66 14.76
N ALA A 311 -2.35 16.70 16.01
CA ALA A 311 -1.00 17.19 16.32
C ALA A 311 0.10 16.36 15.65
N THR A 312 -0.08 15.03 15.58
CA THR A 312 0.84 14.14 14.84
C THR A 312 0.82 14.46 13.34
N ALA A 313 -0.36 14.65 12.75
CA ALA A 313 -0.54 14.98 11.36
C ALA A 313 0.10 16.33 10.99
N GLU A 314 -0.10 17.36 11.81
CA GLU A 314 0.50 18.69 11.61
C GLU A 314 2.03 18.64 11.57
N ALA A 315 2.64 17.83 12.45
CA ALA A 315 4.08 17.65 12.52
C ALA A 315 4.65 16.77 11.39
N TRP A 316 3.81 15.98 10.69
CA TRP A 316 4.27 15.09 9.61
C TRP A 316 4.60 15.89 8.35
N PRO A 317 5.64 15.51 7.56
CA PRO A 317 5.99 16.19 6.33
C PRO A 317 4.89 16.11 5.27
N ASP A 318 4.81 17.12 4.42
CA ASP A 318 4.03 17.05 3.19
C ASP A 318 4.79 16.29 2.07
N TRP A 319 4.16 16.16 0.89
CA TRP A 319 4.78 15.50 -0.24
C TRP A 319 5.95 16.28 -0.84
N THR A 320 6.01 17.59 -0.67
CA THR A 320 7.13 18.41 -1.13
C THR A 320 8.40 18.05 -0.36
N ASP A 321 8.31 18.03 0.97
CA ASP A 321 9.43 17.67 1.84
C ASP A 321 9.85 16.19 1.66
N ALA A 322 8.86 15.30 1.58
CA ALA A 322 9.10 13.88 1.38
C ALA A 322 9.79 13.59 0.04
N SER A 323 9.29 14.21 -1.04
CA SER A 323 9.84 14.01 -2.37
C SER A 323 11.19 14.72 -2.58
N ALA A 324 11.46 15.81 -1.86
CA ALA A 324 12.80 16.41 -1.83
C ALA A 324 13.84 15.42 -1.28
N ARG A 325 13.52 14.73 -0.18
CA ARG A 325 14.39 13.67 0.39
C ARG A 325 14.57 12.49 -0.58
N PHE A 326 13.51 12.12 -1.28
CA PHE A 326 13.58 11.09 -2.32
C PHE A 326 14.51 11.51 -3.48
N ALA A 327 14.38 12.75 -3.94
CA ALA A 327 15.26 13.33 -4.97
C ALA A 327 16.74 13.39 -4.53
N GLU A 328 16.98 13.72 -3.26
CA GLU A 328 18.34 13.69 -2.67
C GLU A 328 18.90 12.26 -2.66
N ALA A 329 18.09 11.26 -2.29
CA ALA A 329 18.50 9.86 -2.34
C ALA A 329 18.86 9.43 -3.78
N LEU A 330 18.06 9.81 -4.78
CA LEU A 330 18.37 9.54 -6.19
C LEU A 330 19.68 10.21 -6.64
N ARG A 331 19.92 11.48 -6.27
CA ARG A 331 21.19 12.16 -6.57
C ARG A 331 22.39 11.47 -5.90
N ALA A 332 22.21 11.06 -4.64
CA ALA A 332 23.25 10.34 -3.91
C ALA A 332 23.57 8.98 -4.57
N ILE A 333 22.55 8.28 -5.09
CA ILE A 333 22.71 7.03 -5.83
C ILE A 333 23.46 7.29 -7.15
N LEU A 334 23.11 8.34 -7.88
CA LEU A 334 23.77 8.70 -9.13
C LEU A 334 25.25 9.00 -8.94
N ALA A 335 25.62 9.57 -7.79
CA ALA A 335 27.03 9.86 -7.44
C ALA A 335 27.85 8.62 -7.04
N THR A 336 27.21 7.45 -6.81
CA THR A 336 27.95 6.21 -6.48
C THR A 336 28.56 5.56 -7.73
N PRO A 337 29.59 4.71 -7.60
CA PRO A 337 30.07 3.89 -8.70
C PRO A 337 28.94 3.01 -9.29
N PRO A 338 28.94 2.74 -10.61
CA PRO A 338 27.94 1.88 -11.22
C PRO A 338 28.08 0.44 -10.72
N SER A 339 26.94 -0.20 -10.44
CA SER A 339 26.91 -1.65 -10.25
C SER A 339 27.12 -2.37 -11.58
N ASP A 340 27.78 -3.52 -11.54
CA ASP A 340 27.97 -4.34 -12.76
C ASP A 340 26.63 -4.94 -13.20
N ARG A 341 26.05 -4.35 -14.25
CA ARG A 341 24.77 -4.78 -14.81
C ARG A 341 24.81 -6.22 -15.33
N ARG A 342 25.94 -6.66 -15.92
CA ARG A 342 26.07 -8.02 -16.45
C ARG A 342 26.04 -9.04 -15.30
N TYR A 343 26.74 -8.72 -14.22
CA TYR A 343 26.72 -9.53 -13.01
C TYR A 343 25.32 -9.60 -12.39
N MET A 344 24.62 -8.47 -12.24
CA MET A 344 23.24 -8.44 -11.76
C MET A 344 22.28 -9.25 -12.64
N LEU A 345 22.41 -9.16 -13.97
CA LEU A 345 21.62 -9.97 -14.91
C LEU A 345 21.88 -11.46 -14.73
N SER A 346 23.13 -11.86 -14.58
CA SER A 346 23.49 -13.26 -14.33
C SER A 346 22.87 -13.76 -13.04
N MET A 347 22.99 -13.01 -11.95
CA MET A 347 22.37 -13.36 -10.67
C MET A 347 20.82 -13.48 -10.78
N ALA A 348 20.18 -12.47 -11.38
CA ALA A 348 18.73 -12.45 -11.55
C ALA A 348 18.25 -13.65 -12.40
N SER A 349 18.97 -14.00 -13.47
CA SER A 349 18.66 -15.16 -14.30
C SER A 349 18.77 -16.48 -13.53
N GLU A 350 19.79 -16.62 -12.68
CA GLU A 350 19.94 -17.80 -11.83
C GLU A 350 18.84 -17.88 -10.77
N PHE A 351 18.49 -16.78 -10.11
CA PHE A 351 17.37 -16.74 -9.16
C PHE A 351 16.05 -17.14 -9.81
N TRP A 352 15.81 -16.64 -11.01
CA TRP A 352 14.62 -17.00 -11.79
C TRP A 352 14.62 -18.49 -12.16
N ALA A 353 15.75 -19.03 -12.61
CA ALA A 353 15.89 -20.44 -12.93
C ALA A 353 15.69 -21.33 -11.68
N GLN A 354 16.20 -20.92 -10.52
CA GLN A 354 15.97 -21.62 -9.25
C GLN A 354 14.49 -21.61 -8.86
N TYR A 355 13.81 -20.46 -9.01
CA TYR A 355 12.39 -20.36 -8.79
C TYR A 355 11.59 -21.33 -9.69
N LEU A 356 11.87 -21.36 -10.99
CA LEU A 356 11.19 -22.26 -11.92
C LEU A 356 11.41 -23.73 -11.56
N ARG A 357 12.63 -24.11 -11.15
CA ARG A 357 12.92 -25.45 -10.66
C ARG A 357 12.11 -25.80 -9.41
N ALA A 358 12.10 -24.91 -8.42
CA ALA A 358 11.37 -25.11 -7.18
C ALA A 358 9.84 -25.14 -7.40
N GLU A 359 9.29 -24.25 -8.23
CA GLU A 359 7.87 -24.21 -8.55
C GLU A 359 7.37 -25.50 -9.19
N LYS A 360 8.18 -26.13 -10.07
CA LYS A 360 7.87 -27.43 -10.67
C LYS A 360 7.68 -28.54 -9.63
N TYR A 361 8.42 -28.49 -8.54
CA TYR A 361 8.32 -29.48 -7.45
C TYR A 361 7.21 -29.17 -6.45
N LEU A 362 6.98 -27.89 -6.16
CA LEU A 362 6.06 -27.42 -5.10
C LEU A 362 4.62 -27.18 -5.60
N SER A 363 4.42 -27.05 -6.91
CA SER A 363 3.10 -26.73 -7.50
C SER A 363 2.13 -27.93 -7.55
N ARG A 364 2.59 -29.14 -7.28
CA ARG A 364 1.76 -30.36 -7.24
C ARG A 364 0.83 -30.32 -6.01
N GLY A 365 -0.23 -29.51 -6.06
CA GLY A 365 -1.22 -29.43 -4.97
C GLY A 365 -1.96 -28.10 -4.86
N ARG A 366 -1.65 -27.10 -5.68
CA ARG A 366 -2.19 -25.74 -5.56
C ARG A 366 -3.42 -25.49 -6.43
N GLY A 367 -4.56 -26.12 -6.08
CA GLY A 367 -5.87 -25.75 -6.62
C GLY A 367 -6.48 -24.48 -6.01
N LYS A 368 -5.72 -23.64 -5.26
CA LYS A 368 -6.28 -22.80 -4.21
C LYS A 368 -6.64 -21.35 -4.53
N ASN A 369 -6.53 -20.80 -5.70
CA ASN A 369 -6.89 -19.39 -5.92
C ASN A 369 -7.48 -19.14 -7.33
N TRP A 370 -8.24 -20.08 -7.84
CA TRP A 370 -8.90 -19.92 -9.16
C TRP A 370 -9.86 -18.73 -9.18
N LEU A 371 -10.57 -18.44 -8.08
CA LEU A 371 -11.48 -17.29 -7.97
C LEU A 371 -10.73 -15.95 -8.06
N LEU A 372 -9.58 -15.79 -7.39
CA LEU A 372 -8.77 -14.59 -7.50
C LEU A 372 -8.14 -14.46 -8.90
N ARG A 373 -7.66 -15.56 -9.47
CA ARG A 373 -7.15 -15.57 -10.85
C ARG A 373 -8.25 -15.27 -11.86
N ALA A 374 -9.44 -15.82 -11.66
CA ALA A 374 -10.62 -15.53 -12.47
C ALA A 374 -11.06 -14.08 -12.31
N SER A 375 -11.06 -13.53 -11.08
CA SER A 375 -11.40 -12.12 -10.84
C SER A 375 -10.38 -11.16 -11.45
N ALA A 376 -9.08 -11.47 -11.39
CA ALA A 376 -8.04 -10.69 -12.05
C ALA A 376 -8.13 -10.74 -13.57
N PHE A 377 -8.46 -11.90 -14.14
CA PHE A 377 -8.66 -12.08 -15.58
C PHE A 377 -9.94 -11.36 -16.06
N LEU A 378 -11.04 -11.54 -15.35
CA LEU A 378 -12.34 -10.95 -15.68
C LEU A 378 -12.41 -9.45 -15.37
N GLY A 379 -11.65 -8.97 -14.37
CA GLY A 379 -11.57 -7.54 -14.01
C GLY A 379 -11.12 -6.66 -15.17
N ARG A 380 -10.36 -7.21 -16.10
CA ARG A 380 -9.91 -6.52 -17.31
C ARG A 380 -11.02 -6.42 -18.39
N ARG A 381 -11.94 -7.38 -18.44
CA ARG A 381 -12.98 -7.48 -19.46
C ARG A 381 -14.38 -7.12 -18.97
N LEU A 382 -14.66 -7.46 -17.71
CA LEU A 382 -15.97 -7.29 -17.07
C LEU A 382 -15.79 -6.81 -15.62
N PRO A 383 -15.48 -5.52 -15.37
CA PRO A 383 -15.14 -5.00 -14.04
C PRO A 383 -16.23 -5.22 -12.98
N GLY A 384 -17.51 -5.23 -13.37
CA GLY A 384 -18.60 -5.54 -12.45
C GLY A 384 -18.55 -6.98 -11.93
N LEU A 385 -18.34 -7.96 -12.83
CA LEU A 385 -18.24 -9.38 -12.46
C LEU A 385 -17.00 -9.65 -11.59
N ALA A 386 -15.89 -8.97 -11.84
CA ALA A 386 -14.71 -9.06 -11.01
C ALA A 386 -14.96 -8.58 -9.58
N GLY A 387 -15.74 -7.50 -9.41
CA GLY A 387 -16.17 -7.01 -8.10
C GLY A 387 -16.98 -8.05 -7.34
N TYR A 388 -17.97 -8.67 -7.98
CA TYR A 388 -18.74 -9.74 -7.36
C TYR A 388 -17.89 -10.95 -6.95
N LEU A 389 -16.91 -11.34 -7.77
CA LEU A 389 -15.98 -12.43 -7.43
C LEU A 389 -15.07 -12.07 -6.25
N GLN A 390 -14.62 -10.82 -6.14
CA GLN A 390 -13.85 -10.36 -4.99
C GLN A 390 -14.70 -10.36 -3.70
N VAL A 391 -15.96 -9.92 -3.78
CA VAL A 391 -16.90 -10.00 -2.65
C VAL A 391 -17.15 -11.45 -2.25
N ALA A 392 -17.42 -12.34 -3.22
CA ALA A 392 -17.63 -13.77 -2.96
C ALA A 392 -16.37 -14.42 -2.33
N TYR A 393 -15.18 -14.06 -2.82
CA TYR A 393 -13.92 -14.53 -2.25
C TYR A 393 -13.74 -14.05 -0.81
N ALA A 394 -13.96 -12.75 -0.53
CA ALA A 394 -13.84 -12.19 0.80
C ALA A 394 -14.82 -12.88 1.80
N TYR A 395 -16.03 -13.20 1.34
CA TYR A 395 -16.99 -13.98 2.13
C TYR A 395 -16.53 -15.40 2.39
N LEU A 396 -16.02 -16.08 1.37
CA LEU A 396 -15.53 -17.46 1.49
C LEU A 396 -14.35 -17.56 2.44
N VAL A 397 -13.43 -16.60 2.38
CA VAL A 397 -12.28 -16.54 3.29
C VAL A 397 -12.77 -16.30 4.73
N GLU A 398 -13.68 -15.36 4.93
CA GLU A 398 -14.20 -15.06 6.25
C GLU A 398 -15.06 -16.22 6.83
N SER A 399 -15.90 -16.85 6.01
CA SER A 399 -16.73 -17.98 6.45
C SER A 399 -15.92 -19.23 6.81
N ARG A 400 -14.71 -19.38 6.29
CA ARG A 400 -13.81 -20.51 6.61
C ARG A 400 -12.93 -20.25 7.84
N ARG A 401 -12.84 -19.01 8.33
CA ARG A 401 -12.19 -18.70 9.60
C ARG A 401 -13.09 -19.25 10.70
N ARG A 402 -12.69 -20.37 11.32
CA ARG A 402 -13.38 -20.90 12.49
C ARG A 402 -13.43 -19.81 13.56
N PRO A 403 -14.59 -19.57 14.19
CA PRO A 403 -14.61 -18.71 15.36
C PRO A 403 -13.59 -19.26 16.36
N ALA A 404 -12.84 -18.37 17.00
CA ALA A 404 -11.96 -18.75 18.09
C ALA A 404 -12.74 -19.66 19.06
N PRO A 405 -12.15 -20.76 19.56
CA PRO A 405 -12.87 -21.64 20.47
C PRO A 405 -13.46 -20.78 21.59
N ARG A 406 -14.76 -20.88 21.80
CA ARG A 406 -15.40 -20.27 22.96
C ARG A 406 -14.75 -20.89 24.18
N GLU A 407 -13.90 -20.15 24.86
CA GLU A 407 -13.51 -20.53 26.22
C GLU A 407 -14.82 -20.66 27.00
N ARG A 408 -15.11 -21.88 27.41
CA ARG A 408 -16.18 -22.12 28.38
C ARG A 408 -15.69 -21.51 29.68
N ILE A 409 -16.39 -20.48 30.14
CA ILE A 409 -16.32 -19.97 31.50
C ILE A 409 -16.81 -21.05 32.46
#